data_fe0716a5143a74e71f4a4490a1aa27ea
#
_entry.id   fe0716a5143a74e71f4a4490a1aa27ea
#
_cell.length_a   1.000
_cell.length_b   1.000
_cell.length_c   1.000
_cell.angle_alpha   90.00
_cell.angle_beta   90.00
_cell.angle_gamma   90.00
#
_symmetry.space_group_name_H-M   'P 1'
#
loop_
_entity.id
_entity.type
_entity.pdbx_description
1 polymer ?
#
loop_
_entity_poly.entity_id
_entity_poly.type
_entity_poly.pdbx_seq_one_letter_code
_entity_poly.pdbx_strand_id
1 'polypeptide(L)'
;MVVHSPISASTLSGTIVVKNFLTSSGSSFYSPSYIKLIEAVKFKIENGLIKSISGNEEDVKKIDNHYNYVSKKYKIDKDVIHSWHCGIHGGLLTDTINEKDPDYWSNTVFGNPKYLHFHTCGNYAPGEICLMVENQTIFLDTKKLWDNGKIPVSYTHLTLPTKRIV
;
A
#
# COMPACT_ATOMS: atom_id res chain seq x y z
N MET A 1 12.38 -11.15 2.00
CA MET A 1 11.22 -12.01 1.63
C MET A 1 10.84 -11.65 0.21
N VAL A 2 10.92 -12.57 -0.71
CA VAL A 2 10.55 -12.31 -2.12
C VAL A 2 9.03 -12.45 -2.21
N VAL A 3 8.33 -11.37 -2.51
CA VAL A 3 6.91 -11.44 -2.86
C VAL A 3 6.84 -11.97 -4.29
N HIS A 4 6.58 -13.26 -4.42
CA HIS A 4 6.38 -13.85 -5.74
C HIS A 4 4.95 -13.56 -6.20
N SER A 5 4.83 -12.86 -7.31
CA SER A 5 3.58 -12.58 -8.01
C SER A 5 2.54 -11.80 -7.14
N PRO A 6 2.73 -10.50 -6.91
CA PRO A 6 1.69 -9.68 -6.33
C PRO A 6 0.41 -9.75 -7.19
N ILE A 7 -0.75 -9.53 -6.57
CA ILE A 7 -2.03 -9.57 -7.27
C ILE A 7 -2.09 -8.41 -8.26
N SER A 8 -2.31 -8.72 -9.54
CA SER A 8 -2.44 -7.70 -10.58
C SER A 8 -3.66 -6.82 -10.32
N ALA A 9 -3.48 -5.51 -10.51
CA ALA A 9 -4.54 -4.53 -10.36
C ALA A 9 -5.16 -4.08 -11.70
N SER A 10 -4.84 -4.73 -12.82
CA SER A 10 -5.30 -4.33 -14.15
C SER A 10 -6.83 -4.30 -14.33
N THR A 11 -7.57 -5.06 -13.52
CA THR A 11 -9.04 -5.09 -13.51
C THR A 11 -9.65 -4.41 -12.30
N LEU A 12 -8.82 -3.79 -11.46
CA LEU A 12 -9.28 -3.11 -10.25
C LEU A 12 -10.14 -1.90 -10.60
N SER A 13 -11.33 -1.83 -10.02
CA SER A 13 -12.22 -0.67 -10.11
C SER A 13 -12.86 -0.42 -8.76
N GLY A 14 -13.03 0.86 -8.40
CA GLY A 14 -13.60 1.24 -7.11
C GLY A 14 -13.01 2.53 -6.55
N THR A 15 -12.95 2.62 -5.24
CA THR A 15 -12.40 3.76 -4.53
C THR A 15 -11.40 3.28 -3.47
N ILE A 16 -10.18 3.79 -3.54
CA ILE A 16 -9.16 3.59 -2.52
C ILE A 16 -9.16 4.82 -1.62
N VAL A 17 -9.29 4.62 -0.31
CA VAL A 17 -9.22 5.71 0.68
C VAL A 17 -7.91 5.59 1.43
N VAL A 18 -7.09 6.63 1.34
CA VAL A 18 -5.79 6.71 2.00
C VAL A 18 -5.87 7.73 3.14
N LYS A 19 -5.36 7.37 4.30
CA LYS A 19 -5.25 8.23 5.48
C LYS A 19 -3.79 8.35 5.89
N ASN A 20 -3.49 9.39 6.62
CA ASN A 20 -2.22 9.63 7.27
C ASN A 20 -1.05 9.85 6.31
N PHE A 21 -0.80 8.96 5.34
CA PHE A 21 0.37 9.08 4.47
C PHE A 21 0.29 8.21 3.20
N LEU A 22 1.09 8.61 2.19
CA LEU A 22 1.56 7.71 1.13
C LEU A 22 3.07 7.55 1.29
N THR A 23 3.63 6.49 0.74
CA THR A 23 5.08 6.25 0.83
C THR A 23 5.65 5.72 -0.48
N SER A 24 6.96 5.83 -0.64
CA SER A 24 7.69 5.10 -1.66
C SER A 24 7.74 3.60 -1.32
N SER A 25 8.22 2.77 -2.23
CA SER A 25 8.40 1.34 -1.99
C SER A 25 9.58 0.98 -1.06
N GLY A 26 9.80 1.80 -0.05
CA GLY A 26 10.77 1.54 0.98
C GLY A 26 12.21 1.86 0.61
N SER A 27 12.43 2.88 -0.18
CA SER A 27 13.77 3.30 -0.55
C SER A 27 13.89 4.82 -0.69
N SER A 28 15.10 5.31 -0.44
CA SER A 28 15.48 6.71 -0.58
C SER A 28 15.79 7.15 -2.03
N PHE A 29 15.17 6.51 -3.03
CA PHE A 29 15.43 6.86 -4.44
C PHE A 29 14.97 8.27 -4.82
N TYR A 30 14.03 8.83 -4.07
CA TYR A 30 13.57 10.21 -4.24
C TYR A 30 13.14 10.84 -2.91
N SER A 31 13.16 12.18 -2.88
CA SER A 31 12.73 12.96 -1.73
C SER A 31 11.57 13.88 -2.12
N PRO A 32 10.53 14.00 -1.29
CA PRO A 32 10.33 13.23 -0.05
C PRO A 32 10.00 11.76 -0.33
N SER A 33 10.38 10.85 0.58
CA SER A 33 10.08 9.42 0.49
C SER A 33 8.66 9.07 0.94
N TYR A 34 7.96 10.01 1.55
CA TYR A 34 6.55 9.89 1.95
C TYR A 34 5.83 11.25 1.89
N ILE A 35 4.52 11.20 1.78
CA ILE A 35 3.64 12.37 1.87
C ILE A 35 2.72 12.18 3.07
N LYS A 36 2.79 13.11 4.03
CA LYS A 36 1.88 13.16 5.17
C LYS A 36 0.61 13.91 4.75
N LEU A 37 -0.53 13.32 5.06
CA LEU A 37 -1.85 13.87 4.72
C LEU A 37 -2.47 14.56 5.94
N ILE A 38 -3.22 15.63 5.68
CA ILE A 38 -4.01 16.36 6.66
C ILE A 38 -5.31 15.58 6.93
N GLU A 39 -5.94 15.10 5.84
CA GLU A 39 -7.20 14.39 5.87
C GLU A 39 -7.16 13.15 4.96
N ALA A 40 -8.24 12.36 5.02
CA ALA A 40 -8.41 11.22 4.14
C ALA A 40 -8.61 11.66 2.68
N VAL A 41 -7.85 11.07 1.77
CA VAL A 41 -7.92 11.32 0.34
C VAL A 41 -8.48 10.09 -0.38
N LYS A 42 -9.35 10.31 -1.36
CA LYS A 42 -10.00 9.28 -2.16
C LYS A 42 -9.42 9.24 -3.56
N PHE A 43 -9.01 8.05 -3.99
CA PHE A 43 -8.57 7.76 -5.34
C PHE A 43 -9.67 6.97 -6.05
N LYS A 44 -10.26 7.52 -7.11
CA LYS A 44 -11.20 6.81 -7.97
C LYS A 44 -10.43 5.98 -8.99
N ILE A 45 -10.70 4.69 -9.04
CA ILE A 45 -9.98 3.73 -9.87
C ILE A 45 -10.94 3.09 -10.87
N GLU A 46 -10.50 2.97 -12.10
CA GLU A 46 -11.21 2.23 -13.17
C GLU A 46 -10.21 1.44 -14.00
N ASN A 47 -10.37 0.13 -14.03
CA ASN A 47 -9.51 -0.80 -14.78
C ASN A 47 -8.02 -0.58 -14.51
N GLY A 48 -7.65 -0.50 -13.24
CA GLY A 48 -6.27 -0.31 -12.80
C GLY A 48 -5.69 1.08 -13.04
N LEU A 49 -6.51 2.07 -13.39
CA LEU A 49 -6.09 3.45 -13.63
C LEU A 49 -6.69 4.41 -12.61
N ILE A 50 -5.88 5.30 -12.07
CA ILE A 50 -6.33 6.43 -11.25
C ILE A 50 -7.03 7.44 -12.17
N LYS A 51 -8.32 7.66 -11.98
CA LYS A 51 -9.13 8.59 -12.78
C LYS A 51 -9.26 9.96 -12.14
N SER A 52 -9.33 9.99 -10.81
CA SER A 52 -9.39 11.24 -10.08
C SER A 52 -8.93 11.05 -8.63
N ILE A 53 -8.46 12.15 -8.05
CA ILE A 53 -8.07 12.26 -6.66
C ILE A 53 -8.93 13.35 -6.03
N SER A 54 -9.52 13.09 -4.86
CA SER A 54 -10.38 14.04 -4.17
C SER A 54 -10.18 14.01 -2.65
N GLY A 55 -10.31 15.17 -2.01
CA GLY A 55 -10.07 15.35 -0.59
C GLY A 55 -9.76 16.81 -0.28
N ASN A 56 -9.01 17.05 0.78
CA ASN A 56 -8.49 18.38 1.10
C ASN A 56 -7.63 18.92 -0.08
N GLU A 57 -7.85 20.17 -0.48
CA GLU A 57 -7.17 20.77 -1.66
C GLU A 57 -5.65 20.77 -1.53
N GLU A 58 -5.12 21.04 -0.33
CA GLU A 58 -3.68 21.04 -0.08
C GLU A 58 -3.09 19.63 -0.26
N ASP A 59 -3.76 18.61 0.27
CA ASP A 59 -3.33 17.21 0.14
C ASP A 59 -3.40 16.73 -1.32
N VAL A 60 -4.50 17.03 -2.02
CA VAL A 60 -4.63 16.69 -3.44
C VAL A 60 -3.53 17.32 -4.26
N LYS A 61 -3.22 18.60 -4.03
CA LYS A 61 -2.13 19.30 -4.71
C LYS A 61 -0.75 18.70 -4.39
N LYS A 62 -0.50 18.35 -3.12
CA LYS A 62 0.77 17.67 -2.72
C LYS A 62 0.92 16.34 -3.44
N ILE A 63 -0.15 15.54 -3.48
CA ILE A 63 -0.16 14.24 -4.15
C ILE A 63 0.09 14.40 -5.64
N ASP A 64 -0.66 15.27 -6.33
CA ASP A 64 -0.50 15.46 -7.77
C ASP A 64 0.92 15.94 -8.13
N ASN A 65 1.47 16.87 -7.37
CA ASN A 65 2.85 17.34 -7.54
C ASN A 65 3.85 16.19 -7.36
N HIS A 66 3.64 15.34 -6.36
CA HIS A 66 4.53 14.21 -6.06
C HIS A 66 4.47 13.15 -7.17
N TYR A 67 3.27 12.78 -7.63
CA TYR A 67 3.09 11.86 -8.75
C TYR A 67 3.71 12.40 -10.04
N ASN A 68 3.50 13.69 -10.34
CA ASN A 68 4.11 14.34 -11.50
C ASN A 68 5.65 14.38 -11.40
N TYR A 69 6.19 14.64 -10.21
CA TYR A 69 7.63 14.63 -9.97
C TYR A 69 8.24 13.23 -10.22
N VAL A 70 7.67 12.19 -9.60
CA VAL A 70 8.17 10.83 -9.70
C VAL A 70 8.04 10.30 -11.13
N SER A 71 6.87 10.48 -11.74
CA SER A 71 6.59 10.09 -13.13
C SER A 71 7.57 10.74 -14.11
N LYS A 72 7.79 12.04 -14.00
CA LYS A 72 8.72 12.78 -14.84
C LYS A 72 10.18 12.34 -14.64
N LYS A 73 10.58 12.14 -13.38
CA LYS A 73 11.95 11.73 -13.02
C LYS A 73 12.31 10.37 -13.63
N TYR A 74 11.37 9.43 -13.59
CA TYR A 74 11.61 8.04 -14.02
C TYR A 74 10.99 7.70 -15.38
N LYS A 75 10.29 8.65 -16.02
CA LYS A 75 9.63 8.49 -17.34
C LYS A 75 8.62 7.35 -17.36
N ILE A 76 7.75 7.31 -16.37
CA ILE A 76 6.73 6.29 -16.16
C ILE A 76 5.33 6.91 -16.12
N ASP A 77 4.30 6.11 -16.37
CA ASP A 77 2.90 6.54 -16.28
C ASP A 77 2.48 6.67 -14.81
N LYS A 78 2.02 7.88 -14.44
CA LYS A 78 1.66 8.19 -13.06
C LYS A 78 0.31 7.57 -12.62
N ASP A 79 -0.56 7.25 -13.57
CA ASP A 79 -1.94 6.91 -13.26
C ASP A 79 -2.19 5.40 -13.14
N VAL A 80 -1.16 4.58 -13.34
CA VAL A 80 -1.27 3.11 -13.31
C VAL A 80 -1.19 2.56 -11.89
N ILE A 81 -2.10 1.63 -11.56
CA ILE A 81 -1.97 0.74 -10.42
C ILE A 81 -1.52 -0.63 -10.94
N HIS A 82 -0.37 -1.08 -10.50
CA HIS A 82 0.24 -2.32 -10.99
C HIS A 82 -0.21 -3.55 -10.20
N SER A 83 -0.22 -3.45 -8.87
CA SER A 83 -0.50 -4.57 -7.99
C SER A 83 -0.92 -4.11 -6.60
N TRP A 84 -1.33 -5.07 -5.78
CA TRP A 84 -1.62 -4.83 -4.37
C TRP A 84 -1.25 -6.04 -3.51
N HIS A 85 -0.98 -5.79 -2.23
CA HIS A 85 -0.74 -6.84 -1.23
C HIS A 85 -0.89 -6.31 0.20
N CYS A 86 -0.94 -7.23 1.19
CA CYS A 86 -0.91 -6.91 2.62
C CYS A 86 0.37 -7.43 3.27
N GLY A 87 0.80 -6.77 4.33
CA GLY A 87 1.77 -7.33 5.26
C GLY A 87 1.15 -8.42 6.13
N ILE A 88 1.99 -9.37 6.59
CA ILE A 88 1.57 -10.48 7.46
C ILE A 88 2.45 -10.62 8.72
N HIS A 89 3.38 -9.71 8.94
CA HIS A 89 4.34 -9.79 10.03
C HIS A 89 3.85 -9.02 11.27
N GLY A 90 3.23 -9.72 12.22
CA GLY A 90 2.66 -9.12 13.43
C GLY A 90 3.65 -8.38 14.35
N GLY A 91 4.96 -8.62 14.21
CA GLY A 91 6.01 -7.90 14.94
C GLY A 91 6.35 -6.51 14.39
N LEU A 92 5.79 -6.14 13.22
CA LEU A 92 6.01 -4.83 12.57
C LEU A 92 4.83 -3.87 12.80
N LEU A 93 4.13 -3.99 13.90
CA LEU A 93 3.02 -3.09 14.26
C LEU A 93 3.57 -1.72 14.63
N THR A 94 3.63 -0.81 13.67
CA THR A 94 3.93 0.60 13.89
C THR A 94 2.73 1.44 13.46
N ASP A 95 2.34 2.38 14.32
CA ASP A 95 1.15 3.21 14.12
C ASP A 95 1.50 4.64 13.73
N THR A 96 2.78 5.00 13.80
CA THR A 96 3.23 6.38 13.62
C THR A 96 4.37 6.47 12.63
N ILE A 97 4.38 7.57 11.85
CA ILE A 97 5.52 7.90 10.99
C ILE A 97 6.74 8.18 11.86
N ASN A 98 7.85 7.51 11.57
CA ASN A 98 9.13 7.82 12.16
C ASN A 98 9.84 8.90 11.34
N GLU A 99 9.65 10.15 11.70
CA GLU A 99 10.24 11.29 10.98
C GLU A 99 11.77 11.37 11.14
N LYS A 100 12.35 10.68 12.14
CA LYS A 100 13.80 10.62 12.35
C LYS A 100 14.48 9.60 11.44
N ASP A 101 13.75 8.57 11.05
CA ASP A 101 14.23 7.53 10.12
C ASP A 101 13.07 7.11 9.18
N PRO A 102 12.73 7.96 8.21
CA PRO A 102 11.62 7.72 7.30
C PRO A 102 11.87 6.53 6.38
N ASP A 103 13.12 6.24 6.04
CA ASP A 103 13.46 5.11 5.18
C ASP A 103 13.25 3.77 5.91
N TYR A 104 13.74 3.64 7.13
CA TYR A 104 13.49 2.45 7.94
C TYR A 104 12.00 2.25 8.20
N TRP A 105 11.28 3.32 8.57
CA TRP A 105 9.84 3.27 8.78
C TRP A 105 9.09 2.84 7.52
N SER A 106 9.39 3.45 6.38
CA SER A 106 8.78 3.13 5.09
C SER A 106 8.98 1.65 4.71
N ASN A 107 10.18 1.09 4.96
CA ASN A 107 10.46 -0.33 4.74
C ASN A 107 9.67 -1.25 5.69
N THR A 108 9.49 -0.86 6.95
CA THR A 108 8.82 -1.71 7.95
C THR A 108 7.31 -1.74 7.79
N VAL A 109 6.66 -0.65 7.33
CA VAL A 109 5.21 -0.63 7.15
C VAL A 109 4.71 -1.63 6.11
N PHE A 110 5.54 -2.02 5.14
CA PHE A 110 5.18 -3.02 4.13
C PHE A 110 4.92 -4.41 4.70
N GLY A 111 5.54 -4.76 5.82
CA GLY A 111 5.30 -6.02 6.52
C GLY A 111 4.14 -5.98 7.51
N ASN A 112 3.63 -4.79 7.85
CA ASN A 112 2.62 -4.59 8.87
C ASN A 112 1.23 -5.03 8.36
N PRO A 113 0.54 -5.96 9.06
CA PRO A 113 -0.78 -6.44 8.63
C PRO A 113 -1.90 -5.39 8.71
N LYS A 114 -1.68 -4.24 9.32
CA LYS A 114 -2.63 -3.12 9.36
C LYS A 114 -2.78 -2.41 8.01
N TYR A 115 -1.83 -2.61 7.09
CA TYR A 115 -1.81 -1.88 5.83
C TYR A 115 -2.01 -2.79 4.63
N LEU A 116 -2.95 -2.40 3.78
CA LEU A 116 -3.08 -2.88 2.42
C LEU A 116 -2.36 -1.90 1.50
N HIS A 117 -1.45 -2.39 0.69
CA HIS A 117 -0.62 -1.58 -0.19
C HIS A 117 -1.08 -1.71 -1.64
N PHE A 118 -1.16 -0.58 -2.32
CA PHE A 118 -1.32 -0.53 -3.77
C PHE A 118 -0.06 0.08 -4.37
N HIS A 119 0.57 -0.62 -5.29
CA HIS A 119 1.74 -0.15 -6.02
C HIS A 119 1.29 0.67 -7.21
N THR A 120 1.61 1.96 -7.21
CA THR A 120 1.18 2.91 -8.23
C THR A 120 2.35 3.65 -8.85
N CYS A 121 2.14 4.33 -9.94
CA CYS A 121 3.16 5.02 -10.73
C CYS A 121 4.14 4.00 -11.33
N GLY A 122 5.28 3.70 -10.71
CA GLY A 122 6.14 2.59 -11.11
C GLY A 122 5.67 1.24 -10.55
N ASN A 123 5.99 0.16 -11.26
CA ASN A 123 5.71 -1.20 -10.77
C ASN A 123 6.68 -1.63 -9.65
N TYR A 124 7.90 -1.09 -9.70
CA TYR A 124 8.97 -1.34 -8.74
C TYR A 124 9.77 -0.06 -8.49
N ALA A 125 10.57 -0.08 -7.42
CA ALA A 125 11.58 0.94 -7.22
C ALA A 125 12.47 1.08 -8.49
N PRO A 126 12.87 2.31 -8.84
CA PRO A 126 12.84 3.52 -8.04
C PRO A 126 11.60 4.42 -8.22
N GLY A 127 10.67 4.13 -9.10
CA GLY A 127 9.57 5.05 -9.46
C GLY A 127 8.23 4.73 -8.82
N GLU A 128 8.19 3.83 -7.85
CA GLU A 128 6.97 3.38 -7.20
C GLU A 128 6.48 4.36 -6.12
N ILE A 129 5.16 4.53 -6.06
CA ILE A 129 4.46 5.22 -4.97
C ILE A 129 3.43 4.25 -4.40
N CYS A 130 3.45 4.03 -3.08
CA CYS A 130 2.49 3.16 -2.43
C CYS A 130 1.33 3.94 -1.81
N LEU A 131 0.12 3.55 -2.17
CA LEU A 131 -1.09 3.93 -1.44
C LEU A 131 -1.26 2.96 -0.28
N MET A 132 -1.33 3.49 0.94
CA MET A 132 -1.46 2.73 2.17
C MET A 132 -2.89 2.83 2.70
N VAL A 133 -3.65 1.74 2.62
CA VAL A 133 -4.98 1.65 3.24
C VAL A 133 -4.81 1.09 4.64
N GLU A 134 -5.10 1.91 5.64
CA GLU A 134 -4.98 1.55 7.05
C GLU A 134 -6.21 0.82 7.55
N ASN A 135 -6.00 -0.19 8.41
CA ASN A 135 -7.05 -0.95 9.07
C ASN A 135 -8.05 -1.57 8.08
N GLN A 136 -7.53 -2.18 7.02
CA GLN A 136 -8.34 -2.79 5.98
C GLN A 136 -9.20 -3.95 6.49
N THR A 137 -10.35 -4.13 5.85
CA THR A 137 -11.17 -5.33 5.96
C THR A 137 -11.27 -5.95 4.57
N ILE A 138 -10.84 -7.20 4.43
CA ILE A 138 -10.76 -7.89 3.15
C ILE A 138 -11.63 -9.14 3.18
N PHE A 139 -12.45 -9.29 2.15
CA PHE A 139 -13.22 -10.50 1.90
C PHE A 139 -12.72 -11.21 0.64
N LEU A 140 -12.69 -12.53 0.66
CA LEU A 140 -12.62 -13.37 -0.51
C LEU A 140 -13.98 -14.07 -0.62
N ASP A 141 -14.79 -13.67 -1.58
CA ASP A 141 -16.20 -14.01 -1.65
C ASP A 141 -16.92 -13.62 -0.33
N THR A 142 -17.44 -14.60 0.40
CA THR A 142 -18.10 -14.38 1.70
C THR A 142 -17.16 -14.54 2.89
N LYS A 143 -15.91 -14.94 2.67
CA LYS A 143 -14.97 -15.26 3.73
C LYS A 143 -14.13 -14.04 4.08
N LYS A 144 -14.23 -13.55 5.32
CA LYS A 144 -13.41 -12.43 5.80
C LYS A 144 -11.97 -12.91 6.05
N LEU A 145 -11.01 -12.37 5.31
CA LEU A 145 -9.57 -12.66 5.43
C LEU A 145 -8.84 -11.72 6.37
N TRP A 146 -9.25 -10.44 6.41
CA TRP A 146 -8.79 -9.42 7.34
C TRP A 146 -9.98 -8.71 7.94
N ASP A 147 -9.87 -8.32 9.19
CA ASP A 147 -10.86 -7.56 9.92
C ASP A 147 -10.20 -6.40 10.65
N ASN A 148 -10.45 -5.18 10.18
CA ASN A 148 -9.90 -3.96 10.77
C ASN A 148 -8.38 -4.03 11.03
N GLY A 149 -7.63 -4.44 10.00
CA GLY A 149 -6.17 -4.56 10.03
C GLY A 149 -5.64 -5.79 10.77
N LYS A 150 -6.50 -6.72 11.16
CA LYS A 150 -6.11 -7.95 11.88
C LYS A 150 -6.47 -9.20 11.08
N ILE A 151 -5.60 -10.18 11.12
CA ILE A 151 -5.90 -11.52 10.59
C ILE A 151 -6.80 -12.23 11.61
N PRO A 152 -8.01 -12.70 11.24
CA PRO A 152 -8.89 -13.42 12.17
C PRO A 152 -8.21 -14.65 12.75
N VAL A 153 -8.41 -14.90 14.05
CA VAL A 153 -7.75 -15.98 14.81
C VAL A 153 -7.98 -17.36 14.20
N SER A 154 -9.11 -17.57 13.53
CA SER A 154 -9.43 -18.82 12.81
C SER A 154 -8.41 -19.19 11.72
N TYR A 155 -7.59 -18.25 11.28
CA TYR A 155 -6.51 -18.49 10.31
C TYR A 155 -5.13 -18.66 10.95
N THR A 156 -4.95 -18.25 12.19
CA THR A 156 -3.67 -18.38 12.91
C THR A 156 -3.44 -19.80 13.44
N HIS A 157 -4.48 -20.63 13.44
CA HIS A 157 -4.44 -22.04 13.85
C HIS A 157 -4.54 -23.04 12.70
N LEU A 158 -4.16 -22.67 11.48
CA LEU A 158 -3.87 -23.65 10.44
C LEU A 158 -2.60 -24.41 10.86
N THR A 159 -2.79 -25.42 11.69
CA THR A 159 -1.78 -26.45 11.89
C THR A 159 -1.54 -27.09 10.53
N LEU A 160 -0.36 -26.84 9.96
CA LEU A 160 0.12 -27.67 8.85
C LEU A 160 -0.03 -29.12 9.28
N PRO A 161 -0.64 -29.99 8.43
CA PRO A 161 -0.69 -31.41 8.74
C PRO A 161 0.76 -31.89 8.87
N THR A 162 1.19 -32.14 10.10
CA THR A 162 2.45 -32.83 10.36
C THR A 162 2.27 -34.25 9.86
N LYS A 163 2.65 -34.51 8.62
CA LYS A 163 2.94 -35.87 8.19
C LYS A 163 4.08 -36.38 9.10
N ARG A 164 3.74 -37.18 10.08
CA ARG A 164 4.74 -38.06 10.70
C ARG A 164 5.25 -38.95 9.58
N ILE A 165 6.50 -38.72 9.18
CA ILE A 165 7.26 -39.70 8.43
C ILE A 165 7.67 -40.73 9.46
N VAL A 166 7.07 -41.94 9.37
CA VAL A 166 7.49 -43.12 10.10
C VAL A 166 8.55 -43.78 9.27
#